data_232eaad539530d0eb6807db9f6f8156c
#
_entry.id   232eaad539530d0eb6807db9f6f8156c
#
_cell.length_a   1.000
_cell.length_b   1.000
_cell.length_c   1.000
_cell.angle_alpha   90.00
_cell.angle_beta   90.00
_cell.angle_gamma   90.00
#
_symmetry.space_group_name_H-M   'P 1'
#
loop_
_entity.id
_entity.type
_entity.pdbx_description
1 polymer ?
#
loop_
_entity_poly.entity_id
_entity_poly.type
_entity_poly.pdbx_seq_one_letter_code
_entity_poly.pdbx_strand_id
1 'polypeptide(L)'
;DAQESRGLGDVYKRQSQEEVTCNGYSIQTRITTEDPMNNFLPDTGKITVYRSGAGNGIRLDGGNAYAGAEITPYYDSLLVKAISHDRTFGRAVDKSIRVLKEIRIRGVKTNIPFLINVLNNETFREGRCYTTFIEETPELFLLPESQDRATKILEFLGNKMVNVQKAVLDKPDFEARILPKYDTEKKIYGSRDKFLEMGAKDFTQSLLNEKRLLITDTTMRDAQQSLMATRMRTKDLIGASDATNAFMENAFSVEAWGGATYDTAYRFLKESPWKRLKLLRQHMPNTLIQMLLRASNAVGYSNYPDNVVKKFIEEASQKGVDVFRIFDSLNWVENMKMPIETALKTGKIVEGTICYTGDITDPNETKYTLDYYVKKAKELESLGVHIFTIKDMAGLVKPYAAKKLISALKEELNIPVNLHTHDSTGNGVSTLLMASEAGLDIADCAIGSMSSMTSNPCMNSLVEALKGTERDTGLNPDELTELSQYYARIRPIYKQFESGMDAPNTEIYKYEIPGGQYSNLLAQVKEMGAAEDFEEIKGLYKDANLSLIHISEPTRLLSI
;
A
#
# COMPACT_ATOMS: atom_id res chain seq x y z
N ASP A 1 -39.25 37.46 6.76
CA ASP A 1 -39.73 36.11 6.48
C ASP A 1 -38.68 35.08 6.82
N ALA A 2 -37.40 35.25 6.43
CA ALA A 2 -36.33 34.36 6.87
C ALA A 2 -35.98 34.50 8.37
N GLN A 3 -36.37 35.62 8.98
CA GLN A 3 -36.18 35.90 10.40
C GLN A 3 -37.24 35.24 11.28
N GLU A 4 -38.44 35.09 10.78
CA GLU A 4 -39.56 34.44 11.47
C GLU A 4 -39.39 32.93 11.57
N SER A 5 -38.77 32.30 10.57
CA SER A 5 -38.54 30.87 10.55
C SER A 5 -37.52 30.38 11.60
N ARG A 6 -36.75 31.29 12.21
CA ARG A 6 -35.69 30.93 13.17
C ARG A 6 -36.14 31.01 14.64
N GLY A 7 -37.35 31.44 14.94
CA GLY A 7 -37.86 31.51 16.30
C GLY A 7 -37.12 32.44 17.26
N LEU A 8 -35.98 32.99 16.82
CA LEU A 8 -35.11 33.82 17.63
C LEU A 8 -35.60 35.28 17.76
N GLY A 9 -36.28 35.79 16.75
CA GLY A 9 -36.77 37.15 16.71
C GLY A 9 -37.85 37.46 17.80
N ASP A 10 -38.62 36.47 18.19
CA ASP A 10 -39.69 36.67 19.20
C ASP A 10 -39.12 36.75 20.62
N VAL A 11 -38.05 36.02 20.92
CA VAL A 11 -37.40 36.07 22.26
C VAL A 11 -36.77 37.44 22.51
N TYR A 12 -36.12 38.02 21.51
CA TYR A 12 -35.45 39.32 21.63
C TYR A 12 -36.42 40.51 21.60
N LYS A 13 -37.58 40.39 20.98
CA LYS A 13 -38.61 41.43 20.95
C LYS A 13 -39.30 41.67 22.31
N ARG A 14 -39.08 40.78 23.27
CA ARG A 14 -39.69 40.88 24.62
C ARG A 14 -38.76 41.49 25.66
N GLN A 15 -37.53 41.83 25.30
CA GLN A 15 -36.57 42.47 26.20
C GLN A 15 -36.76 43.97 26.21
N SER A 16 -36.72 44.56 27.41
CA SER A 16 -36.65 46.00 27.52
C SER A 16 -35.22 46.49 27.25
N GLN A 17 -35.07 47.75 26.82
CA GLN A 17 -33.74 48.33 26.56
C GLN A 17 -32.86 48.32 27.82
N GLU A 18 -33.47 48.40 29.00
CA GLU A 18 -32.80 48.41 30.31
C GLU A 18 -32.20 47.03 30.67
N GLU A 19 -32.75 45.97 30.10
CA GLU A 19 -32.26 44.60 30.31
C GLU A 19 -31.05 44.28 29.41
N VAL A 20 -30.77 45.09 28.39
CA VAL A 20 -29.65 44.86 27.46
C VAL A 20 -28.34 45.31 28.09
N THR A 21 -27.49 44.37 28.42
CA THR A 21 -26.17 44.64 28.98
C THR A 21 -25.07 44.31 27.99
N CYS A 22 -24.04 45.16 27.94
CA CYS A 22 -22.81 44.84 27.19
C CYS A 22 -21.88 44.01 28.07
N ASN A 23 -21.52 42.83 27.62
CA ASN A 23 -20.64 41.93 28.35
C ASN A 23 -19.38 41.60 27.54
N GLY A 24 -18.27 42.25 27.86
CA GLY A 24 -16.98 42.03 27.22
C GLY A 24 -16.84 42.69 25.84
N TYR A 25 -15.90 42.18 25.09
CA TYR A 25 -15.49 42.69 23.78
C TYR A 25 -15.48 41.57 22.76
N SER A 26 -15.94 41.84 21.55
CA SER A 26 -15.89 40.91 20.43
C SER A 26 -15.14 41.51 19.25
N ILE A 27 -14.27 40.72 18.65
CA ILE A 27 -13.51 41.07 17.43
C ILE A 27 -13.86 40.07 16.35
N GLN A 28 -14.32 40.57 15.22
CA GLN A 28 -14.57 39.74 14.03
C GLN A 28 -13.47 39.97 13.01
N THR A 29 -12.81 38.89 12.59
CA THR A 29 -11.88 38.88 11.46
C THR A 29 -12.51 38.17 10.28
N ARG A 30 -12.44 38.80 9.10
CA ARG A 30 -12.90 38.21 7.84
C ARG A 30 -11.71 37.57 7.14
N ILE A 31 -11.67 36.25 7.07
CA ILE A 31 -10.63 35.51 6.37
C ILE A 31 -11.07 35.32 4.92
N THR A 32 -10.27 35.89 4.02
CA THR A 32 -10.55 35.93 2.58
C THR A 32 -9.40 35.33 1.79
N THR A 33 -9.68 34.90 0.55
CA THR A 33 -8.66 34.46 -0.41
C THR A 33 -8.10 35.65 -1.18
N GLU A 34 -7.67 36.68 -0.47
CA GLU A 34 -7.07 37.89 -1.04
C GLU A 34 -5.59 37.95 -0.70
N ASP A 35 -4.78 38.37 -1.68
CA ASP A 35 -3.34 38.57 -1.51
C ASP A 35 -3.03 40.00 -1.10
N PRO A 36 -2.71 40.28 0.17
CA PRO A 36 -2.41 41.65 0.62
C PRO A 36 -1.19 42.26 -0.06
N MET A 37 -0.23 41.46 -0.52
CA MET A 37 0.96 41.89 -1.24
C MET A 37 0.65 42.31 -2.67
N ASN A 38 -0.53 41.99 -3.17
CA ASN A 38 -0.95 42.28 -4.53
C ASN A 38 -2.29 43.07 -4.51
N ASN A 39 -2.32 44.15 -3.72
CA ASN A 39 -3.49 45.03 -3.56
C ASN A 39 -4.80 44.30 -3.27
N PHE A 40 -4.75 43.26 -2.44
CA PHE A 40 -5.90 42.42 -2.10
C PHE A 40 -6.63 41.81 -3.31
N LEU A 41 -5.94 41.57 -4.40
CA LEU A 41 -6.52 40.83 -5.52
C LEU A 41 -6.91 39.41 -5.07
N PRO A 42 -8.10 38.93 -5.47
CA PRO A 42 -8.51 37.57 -5.16
C PRO A 42 -7.54 36.54 -5.71
N ASP A 43 -7.11 35.61 -4.87
CA ASP A 43 -6.37 34.42 -5.27
C ASP A 43 -7.34 33.28 -5.55
N THR A 44 -7.13 32.54 -6.61
CA THR A 44 -8.00 31.47 -7.08
C THR A 44 -7.28 30.12 -7.04
N GLY A 45 -8.03 29.05 -6.84
CA GLY A 45 -7.47 27.72 -6.79
C GLY A 45 -8.31 26.75 -5.98
N LYS A 46 -7.75 25.57 -5.74
CA LYS A 46 -8.44 24.55 -4.95
C LYS A 46 -7.86 24.47 -3.53
N ILE A 47 -8.71 24.60 -2.53
CA ILE A 47 -8.31 24.42 -1.13
C ILE A 47 -7.93 22.95 -0.91
N THR A 48 -6.66 22.69 -0.69
CA THR A 48 -6.14 21.32 -0.46
C THR A 48 -6.18 20.92 1.01
N VAL A 49 -6.05 21.89 1.92
CA VAL A 49 -6.16 21.70 3.37
C VAL A 49 -7.01 22.83 3.94
N TYR A 50 -8.01 22.49 4.74
CA TYR A 50 -8.75 23.40 5.58
C TYR A 50 -8.81 22.85 7.01
N ARG A 51 -8.31 23.63 7.96
CA ARG A 51 -8.40 23.35 9.39
C ARG A 51 -8.81 24.63 10.10
N SER A 52 -9.92 24.59 10.80
CA SER A 52 -10.40 25.70 11.61
C SER A 52 -9.76 25.72 13.00
N GLY A 53 -9.57 26.89 13.55
CA GLY A 53 -9.32 27.09 14.97
C GLY A 53 -10.67 27.11 15.73
N ALA A 54 -10.69 26.55 16.92
CA ALA A 54 -11.89 26.50 17.77
C ALA A 54 -11.54 26.73 19.24
N GLY A 55 -12.54 26.77 20.10
CA GLY A 55 -12.35 26.84 21.54
C GLY A 55 -13.23 27.89 22.23
N ASN A 56 -13.02 28.03 23.53
CA ASN A 56 -13.86 28.87 24.38
C ASN A 56 -13.79 30.37 23.97
N GLY A 57 -14.93 30.97 23.71
CA GLY A 57 -15.04 32.36 23.25
C GLY A 57 -14.65 32.55 21.78
N ILE A 58 -14.65 31.49 20.96
CA ILE A 58 -14.51 31.55 19.51
C ILE A 58 -15.81 31.08 18.85
N ARG A 59 -16.27 31.85 17.89
CA ARG A 59 -17.35 31.48 16.97
C ARG A 59 -16.85 31.62 15.55
N LEU A 60 -17.17 30.65 14.72
CA LEU A 60 -16.85 30.65 13.30
C LEU A 60 -18.14 30.70 12.51
N ASP A 61 -18.30 31.75 11.70
CA ASP A 61 -19.39 31.82 10.72
C ASP A 61 -18.81 31.42 9.35
N GLY A 62 -19.11 30.18 8.94
CA GLY A 62 -18.53 29.57 7.72
C GLY A 62 -19.10 30.19 6.44
N GLY A 63 -18.23 30.37 5.46
CA GLY A 63 -18.55 30.60 4.05
C GLY A 63 -18.23 29.33 3.24
N ASN A 64 -17.56 29.46 2.11
CA ASN A 64 -17.21 28.37 1.20
C ASN A 64 -15.89 27.66 1.56
N ALA A 65 -15.50 27.61 2.83
CA ALA A 65 -14.24 27.06 3.27
C ALA A 65 -14.34 25.59 3.70
N TYR A 66 -13.91 24.68 2.85
CA TYR A 66 -13.72 23.24 3.15
C TYR A 66 -12.63 22.65 2.27
N ALA A 67 -12.05 21.55 2.70
CA ALA A 67 -11.02 20.85 1.90
C ALA A 67 -11.65 20.31 0.60
N GLY A 68 -11.08 20.71 -0.52
CA GLY A 68 -11.62 20.38 -1.85
C GLY A 68 -12.45 21.50 -2.50
N ALA A 69 -12.79 22.59 -1.77
CA ALA A 69 -13.49 23.73 -2.35
C ALA A 69 -12.66 24.39 -3.46
N GLU A 70 -13.34 24.76 -4.54
CA GLU A 70 -12.74 25.48 -5.66
C GLU A 70 -13.10 26.95 -5.55
N ILE A 71 -12.08 27.80 -5.43
CA ILE A 71 -12.22 29.24 -5.31
C ILE A 71 -12.08 29.84 -6.70
N THR A 72 -13.14 30.52 -7.13
CA THR A 72 -13.21 31.15 -8.43
C THR A 72 -13.21 32.69 -8.31
N PRO A 73 -12.85 33.44 -9.35
CA PRO A 73 -12.87 34.90 -9.30
C PRO A 73 -14.27 35.50 -9.45
N TYR A 74 -15.31 34.67 -9.57
CA TYR A 74 -16.68 35.13 -9.89
C TYR A 74 -17.56 35.36 -8.66
N TYR A 75 -17.10 34.93 -7.48
CA TYR A 75 -17.82 35.04 -6.21
C TYR A 75 -16.97 35.70 -5.13
N ASP A 76 -17.59 36.07 -4.00
CA ASP A 76 -16.91 36.65 -2.85
C ASP A 76 -15.77 35.74 -2.35
N SER A 77 -14.64 36.35 -2.08
CA SER A 77 -13.42 35.73 -1.57
C SER A 77 -13.52 35.25 -0.11
N LEU A 78 -14.65 35.52 0.58
CA LEU A 78 -14.83 35.21 1.99
C LEU A 78 -14.86 33.71 2.26
N LEU A 79 -13.91 33.22 3.05
CA LEU A 79 -13.84 31.85 3.50
C LEU A 79 -14.59 31.61 4.81
N VAL A 80 -14.30 32.43 5.81
CA VAL A 80 -14.88 32.30 7.14
C VAL A 80 -14.73 33.62 7.92
N LYS A 81 -15.73 33.94 8.76
CA LYS A 81 -15.60 34.98 9.78
C LYS A 81 -15.20 34.31 11.08
N ALA A 82 -14.04 34.67 11.63
CA ALA A 82 -13.64 34.24 12.95
C ALA A 82 -13.95 35.35 13.96
N ILE A 83 -14.82 35.04 14.93
CA ILE A 83 -15.26 35.95 15.94
C ILE A 83 -14.72 35.47 17.28
N SER A 84 -13.94 36.32 17.94
CA SER A 84 -13.40 36.08 19.27
C SER A 84 -14.07 36.99 20.29
N HIS A 85 -14.43 36.46 21.46
CA HIS A 85 -15.01 37.18 22.56
C HIS A 85 -14.22 36.97 23.85
N ASP A 86 -13.96 38.05 24.60
CA ASP A 86 -13.40 37.98 25.95
C ASP A 86 -13.85 39.21 26.78
N ARG A 87 -13.57 39.17 28.10
CA ARG A 87 -13.94 40.22 29.05
C ARG A 87 -13.24 41.54 28.82
N THR A 88 -12.04 41.55 28.26
CA THR A 88 -11.28 42.76 27.96
C THR A 88 -10.91 42.80 26.48
N PHE A 89 -10.76 44.00 25.92
CA PHE A 89 -10.39 44.18 24.50
C PHE A 89 -9.05 43.50 24.17
N GLY A 90 -8.01 43.72 24.98
CA GLY A 90 -6.72 43.12 24.77
C GLY A 90 -6.75 41.58 24.75
N ARG A 91 -7.55 40.94 25.63
CA ARG A 91 -7.74 39.49 25.62
C ARG A 91 -8.51 38.99 24.40
N ALA A 92 -9.51 39.77 23.94
CA ALA A 92 -10.21 39.46 22.71
C ALA A 92 -9.27 39.54 21.49
N VAL A 93 -8.32 40.52 21.46
CA VAL A 93 -7.25 40.62 20.44
C VAL A 93 -6.34 39.40 20.48
N ASP A 94 -5.84 39.04 21.66
CA ASP A 94 -4.92 37.87 21.80
C ASP A 94 -5.62 36.57 21.37
N LYS A 95 -6.88 36.42 21.68
CA LYS A 95 -7.72 35.29 21.27
C LYS A 95 -7.93 35.28 19.75
N SER A 96 -8.11 36.44 19.11
CA SER A 96 -8.17 36.57 17.65
C SER A 96 -6.86 36.13 16.99
N ILE A 97 -5.73 36.58 17.52
CA ILE A 97 -4.41 36.17 17.01
C ILE A 97 -4.21 34.67 17.16
N ARG A 98 -4.62 34.08 18.29
CA ARG A 98 -4.53 32.64 18.52
C ARG A 98 -5.33 31.87 17.46
N VAL A 99 -6.61 32.19 17.27
CA VAL A 99 -7.43 31.47 16.30
C VAL A 99 -6.92 31.61 14.87
N LEU A 100 -6.42 32.79 14.48
CA LEU A 100 -5.82 32.98 13.16
C LEU A 100 -4.57 32.14 12.95
N LYS A 101 -3.74 31.94 13.99
CA LYS A 101 -2.56 31.06 13.93
C LYS A 101 -2.92 29.57 13.90
N GLU A 102 -4.05 29.20 14.47
CA GLU A 102 -4.56 27.81 14.46
C GLU A 102 -5.23 27.44 13.14
N ILE A 103 -5.84 28.40 12.46
CA ILE A 103 -6.45 28.20 11.14
C ILE A 103 -5.38 27.89 10.11
N ARG A 104 -5.56 26.79 9.38
CA ARG A 104 -4.63 26.38 8.33
C ARG A 104 -5.38 26.15 7.03
N ILE A 105 -5.08 27.00 6.05
CA ILE A 105 -5.61 26.93 4.71
C ILE A 105 -4.44 26.76 3.75
N ARG A 106 -4.55 25.82 2.81
CA ARG A 106 -3.55 25.60 1.76
C ARG A 106 -4.20 25.43 0.40
N GLY A 107 -3.47 25.77 -0.64
CA GLY A 107 -3.91 25.71 -2.03
C GLY A 107 -4.33 27.07 -2.58
N VAL A 108 -4.56 28.05 -1.69
CA VAL A 108 -4.82 29.46 -2.02
C VAL A 108 -4.11 30.36 -1.01
N LYS A 109 -3.77 31.58 -1.41
CA LYS A 109 -3.30 32.63 -0.50
C LYS A 109 -4.48 33.17 0.32
N THR A 110 -4.19 33.71 1.48
CA THR A 110 -5.19 34.31 2.37
C THR A 110 -4.64 35.56 3.03
N ASN A 111 -5.53 36.43 3.49
CA ASN A 111 -5.20 37.63 4.23
C ASN A 111 -4.81 37.40 5.71
N ILE A 112 -4.73 36.14 6.19
CA ILE A 112 -4.44 35.81 7.59
C ILE A 112 -3.16 36.51 8.12
N PRO A 113 -2.01 36.51 7.42
CA PRO A 113 -0.79 37.17 7.92
C PRO A 113 -1.00 38.68 8.11
N PHE A 114 -1.70 39.32 7.20
CA PHE A 114 -2.05 40.74 7.30
C PHE A 114 -2.94 41.01 8.52
N LEU A 115 -3.97 40.20 8.72
CA LEU A 115 -4.86 40.32 9.90
C LEU A 115 -4.09 40.18 11.22
N ILE A 116 -3.11 39.29 11.27
CA ILE A 116 -2.24 39.13 12.45
C ILE A 116 -1.42 40.39 12.68
N ASN A 117 -0.87 41.02 11.63
CA ASN A 117 -0.13 42.28 11.75
C ASN A 117 -1.04 43.39 12.26
N VAL A 118 -2.23 43.54 11.71
CA VAL A 118 -3.24 44.51 12.20
C VAL A 118 -3.51 44.32 13.69
N LEU A 119 -3.78 43.11 14.14
CA LEU A 119 -4.10 42.80 15.54
C LEU A 119 -2.91 42.98 16.49
N ASN A 120 -1.68 42.91 15.99
CA ASN A 120 -0.46 43.18 16.78
C ASN A 120 -0.07 44.65 16.84
N ASN A 121 -0.60 45.48 15.95
CA ASN A 121 -0.26 46.89 15.92
C ASN A 121 -0.76 47.65 17.17
N GLU A 122 0.08 48.49 17.75
CA GLU A 122 -0.23 49.21 18.99
C GLU A 122 -1.45 50.13 18.84
N THR A 123 -1.60 50.83 17.72
CA THR A 123 -2.75 51.71 17.45
C THR A 123 -4.07 50.91 17.48
N PHE A 124 -4.04 49.71 16.92
CA PHE A 124 -5.23 48.83 17.00
C PHE A 124 -5.49 48.32 18.43
N ARG A 125 -4.41 47.91 19.12
CA ARG A 125 -4.53 47.38 20.51
C ARG A 125 -5.01 48.44 21.50
N GLU A 126 -4.74 49.70 21.25
CA GLU A 126 -5.21 50.80 22.06
C GLU A 126 -6.61 51.32 21.63
N GLY A 127 -7.19 50.73 20.58
CA GLY A 127 -8.47 51.13 20.06
C GLY A 127 -8.53 52.51 19.42
N ARG A 128 -7.37 52.97 18.90
CA ARG A 128 -7.21 54.31 18.30
C ARG A 128 -7.21 54.28 16.78
N CYS A 129 -7.71 53.25 16.16
CA CYS A 129 -7.77 53.16 14.69
C CYS A 129 -8.80 54.15 14.11
N TYR A 130 -8.44 54.71 12.96
CA TYR A 130 -9.24 55.60 12.16
C TYR A 130 -9.28 55.12 10.70
N THR A 131 -10.04 55.80 9.84
CA THR A 131 -10.37 55.29 8.50
C THR A 131 -9.15 55.12 7.58
N THR A 132 -8.10 55.96 7.76
CA THR A 132 -6.84 55.86 6.96
C THR A 132 -5.76 55.01 7.61
N PHE A 133 -6.05 54.34 8.74
CA PHE A 133 -5.08 53.57 9.52
C PHE A 133 -4.28 52.56 8.67
N ILE A 134 -4.96 51.85 7.78
CA ILE A 134 -4.33 50.81 6.94
C ILE A 134 -3.39 51.47 5.91
N GLU A 135 -3.83 52.56 5.31
CA GLU A 135 -3.07 53.29 4.29
C GLU A 135 -1.83 53.96 4.86
N GLU A 136 -1.92 54.46 6.10
CA GLU A 136 -0.83 55.17 6.78
C GLU A 136 0.14 54.26 7.54
N THR A 137 -0.10 52.92 7.53
CA THR A 137 0.71 51.95 8.29
C THR A 137 1.32 50.91 7.36
N PRO A 138 2.38 51.20 6.60
CA PRO A 138 2.98 50.25 5.64
C PRO A 138 3.51 48.98 6.28
N GLU A 139 3.83 48.98 7.58
CA GLU A 139 4.35 47.84 8.32
C GLU A 139 3.31 46.69 8.39
N LEU A 140 2.03 46.96 8.21
CA LEU A 140 0.98 45.94 8.16
C LEU A 140 1.18 44.96 6.99
N PHE A 141 1.85 45.39 5.94
CA PHE A 141 2.14 44.65 4.72
C PHE A 141 3.48 43.90 4.77
N LEU A 142 4.26 44.04 5.84
CA LEU A 142 5.48 43.26 6.04
C LEU A 142 5.10 41.84 6.43
N LEU A 143 4.78 41.02 5.42
CA LEU A 143 4.37 39.62 5.65
C LEU A 143 5.59 38.73 5.74
N PRO A 144 5.63 37.75 6.68
CA PRO A 144 6.71 36.79 6.73
C PRO A 144 6.69 35.94 5.44
N GLU A 145 7.89 35.72 4.87
CA GLU A 145 8.01 34.80 3.75
C GLU A 145 7.38 33.46 4.11
N SER A 146 6.55 32.95 3.21
CA SER A 146 5.89 31.66 3.40
C SER A 146 6.95 30.58 3.60
N GLN A 147 6.99 29.98 4.79
CA GLN A 147 7.82 28.80 5.06
C GLN A 147 7.19 27.55 4.44
N ASP A 148 6.83 27.64 3.17
CA ASP A 148 6.27 26.49 2.46
C ASP A 148 7.38 25.49 2.17
N ARG A 149 7.41 24.41 2.97
CA ARG A 149 8.35 23.30 2.77
C ARG A 149 8.20 22.66 1.39
N ALA A 150 6.99 22.67 0.83
CA ALA A 150 6.76 22.11 -0.50
C ALA A 150 7.46 22.94 -1.59
N THR A 151 7.36 24.27 -1.54
CA THR A 151 8.08 25.17 -2.46
C THR A 151 9.59 25.03 -2.29
N LYS A 152 10.10 25.00 -1.05
CA LYS A 152 11.53 24.76 -0.79
C LYS A 152 12.03 23.41 -1.29
N ILE A 153 11.22 22.37 -1.16
CA ILE A 153 11.55 21.04 -1.72
C ILE A 153 11.52 21.10 -3.24
N LEU A 154 10.53 21.75 -3.85
CA LEU A 154 10.46 21.90 -5.30
C LEU A 154 11.62 22.76 -5.85
N GLU A 155 12.00 23.83 -5.18
CA GLU A 155 13.18 24.63 -5.52
C GLU A 155 14.46 23.82 -5.37
N PHE A 156 14.61 23.07 -4.28
CA PHE A 156 15.75 22.18 -4.07
C PHE A 156 15.82 21.08 -5.15
N LEU A 157 14.69 20.44 -5.45
CA LEU A 157 14.60 19.40 -6.50
C LEU A 157 14.84 20.04 -7.87
N GLY A 158 14.25 21.18 -8.16
CA GLY A 158 14.46 21.92 -9.41
C GLY A 158 15.93 22.33 -9.58
N ASN A 159 16.55 22.83 -8.52
CA ASN A 159 17.97 23.19 -8.51
C ASN A 159 18.87 21.95 -8.72
N LYS A 160 18.59 20.85 -8.04
CA LYS A 160 19.30 19.56 -8.25
C LYS A 160 19.07 18.97 -9.64
N MET A 161 17.87 19.09 -10.19
CA MET A 161 17.54 18.49 -11.49
C MET A 161 18.05 19.34 -12.68
N VAL A 162 18.10 20.66 -12.52
CA VAL A 162 18.41 21.60 -13.62
C VAL A 162 19.84 22.17 -13.51
N ASN A 163 20.25 22.59 -12.32
CA ASN A 163 21.50 23.35 -12.12
C ASN A 163 22.67 22.51 -11.63
N VAL A 164 22.41 21.36 -10.97
CA VAL A 164 23.48 20.42 -10.67
C VAL A 164 23.75 19.64 -11.95
N GLN A 165 24.92 19.85 -12.56
CA GLN A 165 25.38 18.95 -13.61
C GLN A 165 25.20 17.52 -13.08
N LYS A 166 24.34 16.75 -13.75
CA LYS A 166 24.30 15.31 -13.53
C LYS A 166 25.73 14.85 -13.67
N ALA A 167 26.36 14.44 -12.55
CA ALA A 167 27.52 13.58 -12.66
C ALA A 167 27.09 12.56 -13.72
N VAL A 168 27.86 12.46 -14.78
CA VAL A 168 27.68 11.41 -15.77
C VAL A 168 27.84 10.15 -14.93
N LEU A 169 26.73 9.61 -14.45
CA LEU A 169 26.72 8.29 -13.86
C LEU A 169 27.31 7.45 -14.97
N ASP A 170 28.49 6.90 -14.74
CA ASP A 170 29.08 5.92 -15.63
C ASP A 170 27.92 5.01 -16.03
N LYS A 171 27.60 5.01 -17.33
CA LYS A 171 26.51 4.17 -17.81
C LYS A 171 26.90 2.78 -17.37
N PRO A 172 26.13 2.14 -16.49
CA PRO A 172 26.48 0.80 -16.07
C PRO A 172 26.63 -0.02 -17.36
N ASP A 173 27.71 -0.74 -17.46
CA ASP A 173 28.00 -1.62 -18.59
C ASP A 173 26.99 -2.77 -18.53
N PHE A 174 25.83 -2.55 -19.13
CA PHE A 174 24.76 -3.53 -19.16
C PHE A 174 25.05 -4.53 -20.26
N GLU A 175 25.15 -5.80 -19.88
CA GLU A 175 25.20 -6.89 -20.85
C GLU A 175 23.98 -6.81 -21.79
N ALA A 176 24.20 -7.18 -23.05
CA ALA A 176 23.12 -7.26 -24.02
C ALA A 176 22.04 -8.24 -23.55
N ARG A 177 20.77 -7.88 -23.74
CA ARG A 177 19.66 -8.80 -23.48
C ARG A 177 19.74 -9.98 -24.44
N ILE A 178 20.08 -11.13 -23.90
CA ILE A 178 20.02 -12.40 -24.65
C ILE A 178 18.74 -13.07 -24.18
N LEU A 179 17.79 -13.25 -25.09
CA LEU A 179 16.52 -13.93 -24.78
C LEU A 179 16.81 -15.41 -24.49
N PRO A 180 16.05 -16.04 -23.56
CA PRO A 180 16.19 -17.47 -23.30
C PRO A 180 15.89 -18.28 -24.57
N LYS A 181 16.70 -19.31 -24.82
CA LYS A 181 16.49 -20.19 -25.95
C LYS A 181 15.54 -21.31 -25.59
N TYR A 182 14.52 -21.53 -26.36
CA TYR A 182 13.57 -22.61 -26.20
C TYR A 182 13.18 -23.21 -27.55
N ASP A 183 12.70 -24.45 -27.55
CA ASP A 183 12.22 -25.12 -28.75
C ASP A 183 10.86 -24.54 -29.16
N THR A 184 10.85 -23.80 -30.27
CA THR A 184 9.65 -23.17 -30.84
C THR A 184 8.72 -24.16 -31.54
N GLU A 185 9.18 -25.36 -31.84
CA GLU A 185 8.41 -26.42 -32.52
C GLU A 185 7.70 -27.34 -31.50
N LYS A 186 8.12 -27.31 -30.22
CA LYS A 186 7.53 -28.12 -29.16
C LYS A 186 6.07 -27.71 -28.93
N LYS A 187 5.16 -28.67 -29.05
CA LYS A 187 3.75 -28.48 -28.62
C LYS A 187 3.71 -28.52 -27.09
N ILE A 188 3.26 -27.42 -26.53
CA ILE A 188 3.15 -27.25 -25.08
C ILE A 188 1.72 -27.61 -24.66
N TYR A 189 1.58 -28.46 -23.63
CA TYR A 189 0.32 -28.80 -22.99
C TYR A 189 0.48 -28.59 -21.49
N GLY A 190 0.18 -27.38 -21.04
CA GLY A 190 0.46 -26.94 -19.68
C GLY A 190 -0.75 -27.02 -18.73
N SER A 191 -0.56 -26.45 -17.56
CA SER A 191 -1.57 -26.43 -16.49
C SER A 191 -2.86 -25.71 -16.91
N ARG A 192 -2.76 -24.69 -17.75
CA ARG A 192 -3.94 -23.95 -18.24
C ARG A 192 -4.79 -24.78 -19.20
N ASP A 193 -4.17 -25.57 -20.04
CA ASP A 193 -4.92 -26.44 -20.95
C ASP A 193 -5.77 -27.43 -20.16
N LYS A 194 -5.15 -28.09 -19.17
CA LYS A 194 -5.84 -28.99 -18.24
C LYS A 194 -6.99 -28.30 -17.49
N PHE A 195 -6.75 -27.08 -17.00
CA PHE A 195 -7.79 -26.29 -16.34
C PHE A 195 -8.95 -25.95 -17.28
N LEU A 196 -8.68 -25.59 -18.54
CA LEU A 196 -9.73 -25.26 -19.50
C LEU A 196 -10.58 -26.48 -19.90
N GLU A 197 -9.98 -27.67 -19.91
CA GLU A 197 -10.69 -28.93 -20.21
C GLU A 197 -11.54 -29.40 -19.02
N MET A 198 -11.01 -29.31 -17.79
CA MET A 198 -11.63 -29.89 -16.60
C MET A 198 -12.52 -28.91 -15.82
N GLY A 199 -12.26 -27.62 -15.94
CA GLY A 199 -12.81 -26.58 -15.06
C GLY A 199 -12.09 -26.50 -13.72
N ALA A 200 -12.37 -25.42 -12.96
CA ALA A 200 -11.59 -25.09 -11.75
C ALA A 200 -11.65 -26.17 -10.67
N LYS A 201 -12.85 -26.69 -10.38
CA LYS A 201 -13.05 -27.66 -9.29
C LYS A 201 -12.36 -29.00 -9.59
N ASP A 202 -12.63 -29.57 -10.75
CA ASP A 202 -12.13 -30.93 -11.07
C ASP A 202 -10.62 -30.90 -11.31
N PHE A 203 -10.11 -29.81 -11.93
CA PHE A 203 -8.68 -29.61 -12.07
C PHE A 203 -7.98 -29.54 -10.69
N THR A 204 -8.47 -28.73 -9.77
CA THR A 204 -7.83 -28.61 -8.45
C THR A 204 -7.98 -29.86 -7.60
N GLN A 205 -9.09 -30.56 -7.70
CA GLN A 205 -9.24 -31.88 -7.05
C GLN A 205 -8.27 -32.92 -7.62
N SER A 206 -7.95 -32.89 -8.90
CA SER A 206 -6.99 -33.80 -9.49
C SER A 206 -5.57 -33.62 -8.91
N LEU A 207 -5.24 -32.41 -8.42
CA LEU A 207 -3.93 -32.13 -7.81
C LEU A 207 -3.70 -32.91 -6.50
N LEU A 208 -4.75 -33.31 -5.80
CA LEU A 208 -4.63 -34.14 -4.59
C LEU A 208 -4.06 -35.55 -4.86
N ASN A 209 -4.17 -36.02 -6.10
CA ASN A 209 -3.61 -37.29 -6.53
C ASN A 209 -2.20 -37.16 -7.11
N GLU A 210 -1.71 -35.93 -7.28
CA GLU A 210 -0.36 -35.68 -7.80
C GLU A 210 0.69 -35.94 -6.70
N LYS A 211 1.66 -36.78 -7.01
CA LYS A 211 2.74 -37.08 -6.07
C LYS A 211 3.87 -36.05 -6.13
N ARG A 212 4.06 -35.43 -7.29
CA ARG A 212 5.08 -34.41 -7.47
C ARG A 212 4.76 -33.19 -6.64
N LEU A 213 5.78 -32.48 -6.15
CA LEU A 213 5.59 -31.14 -5.66
C LEU A 213 5.39 -30.20 -6.85
N LEU A 214 4.23 -29.55 -6.93
CA LEU A 214 3.96 -28.56 -7.95
C LEU A 214 4.55 -27.20 -7.56
N ILE A 215 4.97 -26.43 -8.56
CA ILE A 215 5.62 -25.12 -8.33
C ILE A 215 4.75 -24.00 -8.88
N THR A 216 4.59 -22.94 -8.11
CA THR A 216 4.19 -21.61 -8.59
C THR A 216 5.45 -20.75 -8.76
N ASP A 217 5.72 -20.29 -9.97
CA ASP A 217 6.80 -19.34 -10.23
C ASP A 217 6.37 -17.93 -9.88
N THR A 218 7.00 -17.32 -8.88
CA THR A 218 6.71 -15.95 -8.41
C THR A 218 7.63 -14.91 -9.01
N THR A 219 8.52 -15.27 -9.92
CA THR A 219 9.58 -14.41 -10.48
C THR A 219 9.02 -13.10 -11.05
N MET A 220 7.92 -13.19 -11.79
CA MET A 220 7.35 -12.05 -12.52
C MET A 220 6.52 -11.11 -11.64
N ARG A 221 6.14 -11.51 -10.41
CA ARG A 221 5.37 -10.67 -9.49
C ARG A 221 6.08 -10.49 -8.15
N ASP A 222 6.06 -11.50 -7.26
CA ASP A 222 6.48 -11.31 -5.86
C ASP A 222 8.00 -11.14 -5.72
N ALA A 223 8.78 -11.92 -6.46
CA ALA A 223 10.23 -11.80 -6.44
C ALA A 223 10.70 -10.39 -6.83
N GLN A 224 10.23 -9.87 -7.96
CA GLN A 224 10.60 -8.52 -8.39
C GLN A 224 9.99 -7.43 -7.48
N GLN A 225 8.82 -7.70 -6.88
CA GLN A 225 8.23 -6.79 -5.90
C GLN A 225 9.12 -6.66 -4.67
N SER A 226 9.63 -7.77 -4.19
CA SER A 226 10.38 -7.86 -2.93
C SER A 226 11.85 -7.47 -3.09
N LEU A 227 12.47 -7.79 -4.24
CA LEU A 227 13.86 -7.44 -4.50
C LEU A 227 14.06 -6.02 -5.00
N MET A 228 13.24 -5.55 -5.93
CA MET A 228 13.46 -4.30 -6.67
C MET A 228 12.24 -3.38 -6.69
N ALA A 229 11.49 -3.38 -5.60
CA ALA A 229 10.33 -2.51 -5.37
C ALA A 229 9.36 -2.47 -6.58
N THR A 230 9.18 -3.60 -7.24
CA THR A 230 8.28 -3.76 -8.41
C THR A 230 8.68 -2.89 -9.62
N ARG A 231 9.96 -2.61 -9.82
CA ARG A 231 10.41 -1.68 -10.87
C ARG A 231 10.67 -2.35 -12.23
N MET A 232 10.51 -3.67 -12.36
CA MET A 232 10.73 -4.37 -13.63
C MET A 232 9.70 -3.96 -14.68
N ARG A 233 10.18 -3.54 -15.84
CA ARG A 233 9.34 -3.08 -16.96
C ARG A 233 8.70 -4.24 -17.71
N THR A 234 7.54 -3.97 -18.30
CA THR A 234 6.80 -4.97 -19.09
C THR A 234 7.65 -5.62 -20.17
N LYS A 235 8.50 -4.87 -20.86
CA LYS A 235 9.37 -5.40 -21.91
C LYS A 235 10.35 -6.47 -21.41
N ASP A 236 10.79 -6.35 -20.14
CA ASP A 236 11.74 -7.29 -19.54
C ASP A 236 11.04 -8.57 -19.05
N LEU A 237 9.78 -8.46 -18.63
CA LEU A 237 8.95 -9.62 -18.34
C LEU A 237 8.59 -10.40 -19.61
N ILE A 238 8.17 -9.69 -20.66
CA ILE A 238 7.81 -10.32 -21.95
C ILE A 238 9.01 -11.01 -22.60
N GLY A 239 10.21 -10.48 -22.44
CA GLY A 239 11.43 -11.12 -22.98
C GLY A 239 11.68 -12.54 -22.48
N ALA A 240 11.15 -12.91 -21.31
CA ALA A 240 11.22 -14.27 -20.78
C ALA A 240 9.92 -15.07 -20.96
N SER A 241 8.80 -14.44 -21.30
CA SER A 241 7.47 -15.06 -21.17
C SER A 241 7.26 -16.26 -22.07
N ASP A 242 7.75 -16.24 -23.32
CA ASP A 242 7.59 -17.38 -24.24
C ASP A 242 8.37 -18.60 -23.74
N ALA A 243 9.62 -18.40 -23.30
CA ALA A 243 10.43 -19.45 -22.70
C ALA A 243 9.83 -19.95 -21.37
N THR A 244 9.30 -19.02 -20.54
CA THR A 244 8.58 -19.39 -19.32
C THR A 244 7.39 -20.29 -19.64
N ASN A 245 6.59 -19.98 -20.66
CA ASN A 245 5.48 -20.83 -21.08
C ASN A 245 5.94 -22.24 -21.49
N ALA A 246 7.07 -22.34 -22.20
CA ALA A 246 7.61 -23.61 -22.66
C ALA A 246 8.20 -24.45 -21.50
N PHE A 247 8.91 -23.80 -20.58
CA PHE A 247 9.67 -24.47 -19.52
C PHE A 247 8.81 -24.80 -18.28
N MET A 248 7.72 -24.05 -18.07
CA MET A 248 6.81 -24.25 -16.95
C MET A 248 5.61 -25.16 -17.29
N GLU A 249 5.72 -26.02 -18.28
CA GLU A 249 4.68 -26.97 -18.68
C GLU A 249 4.20 -27.85 -17.52
N ASN A 250 5.13 -28.26 -16.65
CA ASN A 250 4.88 -29.06 -15.45
C ASN A 250 4.65 -28.26 -14.17
N ALA A 251 4.73 -26.93 -14.23
CA ALA A 251 4.42 -26.08 -13.09
C ALA A 251 2.91 -25.92 -12.88
N PHE A 252 2.51 -25.57 -11.66
CA PHE A 252 1.13 -25.22 -11.37
C PHE A 252 0.75 -23.89 -12.03
N SER A 253 1.48 -22.82 -11.72
CA SER A 253 1.17 -21.47 -12.23
C SER A 253 2.39 -20.56 -12.29
N VAL A 254 2.22 -19.40 -12.95
CA VAL A 254 3.14 -18.26 -12.89
C VAL A 254 2.39 -17.09 -12.25
N GLU A 255 2.85 -16.63 -11.09
CA GLU A 255 2.34 -15.43 -10.46
C GLU A 255 2.95 -14.21 -11.13
N ALA A 256 2.18 -13.56 -11.99
CA ALA A 256 2.71 -12.52 -12.88
C ALA A 256 2.03 -11.16 -12.72
N TRP A 257 0.95 -11.06 -11.92
CA TRP A 257 0.14 -9.85 -11.83
C TRP A 257 -0.48 -9.65 -10.43
N GLY A 258 -1.09 -8.48 -10.20
CA GLY A 258 -1.68 -8.12 -8.90
C GLY A 258 -0.67 -7.51 -7.92
N GLY A 259 -1.02 -7.47 -6.65
CA GLY A 259 -0.19 -6.85 -5.62
C GLY A 259 0.22 -5.42 -5.97
N ALA A 260 1.49 -5.08 -5.78
CA ALA A 260 2.02 -3.75 -6.11
C ALA A 260 2.32 -3.56 -7.62
N THR A 261 2.31 -4.63 -8.44
CA THR A 261 2.63 -4.50 -9.88
C THR A 261 1.65 -3.58 -10.61
N TYR A 262 0.38 -3.56 -10.19
CA TYR A 262 -0.63 -2.70 -10.78
C TYR A 262 -0.33 -1.21 -10.54
N ASP A 263 -0.18 -0.84 -9.27
CA ASP A 263 0.07 0.54 -8.86
C ASP A 263 1.42 1.05 -9.37
N THR A 264 2.46 0.23 -9.25
CA THR A 264 3.82 0.59 -9.68
C THR A 264 3.91 0.78 -11.19
N ALA A 265 3.26 -0.07 -11.99
CA ALA A 265 3.19 0.12 -13.44
C ALA A 265 2.61 1.49 -13.80
N TYR A 266 1.54 1.88 -13.12
CA TYR A 266 0.87 3.16 -13.33
C TYR A 266 1.70 4.35 -12.84
N ARG A 267 2.10 4.34 -11.57
CA ARG A 267 2.69 5.51 -10.89
C ARG A 267 4.14 5.77 -11.30
N PHE A 268 4.93 4.72 -11.41
CA PHE A 268 6.37 4.84 -11.59
C PHE A 268 6.85 4.49 -12.99
N LEU A 269 6.33 3.41 -13.58
CA LEU A 269 6.80 2.96 -14.89
C LEU A 269 6.09 3.64 -16.06
N LYS A 270 4.96 4.32 -15.81
CA LYS A 270 4.10 4.93 -16.85
C LYS A 270 3.66 3.91 -17.90
N GLU A 271 3.38 2.70 -17.44
CA GLU A 271 2.91 1.58 -18.25
C GLU A 271 1.48 1.20 -17.84
N SER A 272 0.67 0.73 -18.79
CA SER A 272 -0.66 0.22 -18.49
C SER A 272 -0.57 -1.19 -17.88
N PRO A 273 -1.01 -1.41 -16.61
CA PRO A 273 -1.02 -2.75 -16.01
C PRO A 273 -1.95 -3.70 -16.76
N TRP A 274 -3.03 -3.22 -17.32
CA TRP A 274 -3.96 -4.02 -18.14
C TRP A 274 -3.33 -4.47 -19.47
N LYS A 275 -2.54 -3.60 -20.12
CA LYS A 275 -1.79 -3.98 -21.32
C LYS A 275 -0.72 -5.02 -20.97
N ARG A 276 -0.04 -4.86 -19.83
CA ARG A 276 0.93 -5.85 -19.31
C ARG A 276 0.27 -7.23 -19.17
N LEU A 277 -0.88 -7.32 -18.49
CA LEU A 277 -1.60 -8.58 -18.31
C LEU A 277 -1.97 -9.24 -19.67
N LYS A 278 -2.50 -8.46 -20.61
CA LYS A 278 -2.84 -8.98 -21.94
C LYS A 278 -1.63 -9.53 -22.68
N LEU A 279 -0.50 -8.81 -22.63
CA LEU A 279 0.74 -9.26 -23.26
C LEU A 279 1.26 -10.54 -22.61
N LEU A 280 1.30 -10.59 -21.27
CA LEU A 280 1.69 -11.80 -20.54
C LEU A 280 0.82 -12.99 -20.95
N ARG A 281 -0.50 -12.83 -21.04
CA ARG A 281 -1.41 -13.88 -21.48
C ARG A 281 -1.16 -14.31 -22.94
N GLN A 282 -0.82 -13.39 -23.82
CA GLN A 282 -0.49 -13.69 -25.22
C GLN A 282 0.79 -14.55 -25.33
N HIS A 283 1.79 -14.25 -24.51
CA HIS A 283 3.09 -14.96 -24.53
C HIS A 283 3.10 -16.23 -23.64
N MET A 284 2.12 -16.40 -22.75
CA MET A 284 1.99 -17.61 -21.90
C MET A 284 0.61 -18.24 -22.08
N PRO A 285 0.25 -18.74 -23.26
CA PRO A 285 -1.10 -19.26 -23.52
C PRO A 285 -1.44 -20.54 -22.76
N ASN A 286 -0.46 -21.38 -22.44
CA ASN A 286 -0.64 -22.73 -21.86
C ASN A 286 -0.42 -22.76 -20.34
N THR A 287 0.09 -21.67 -19.74
CA THR A 287 0.41 -21.59 -18.32
C THR A 287 -0.67 -20.81 -17.57
N LEU A 288 -1.08 -21.27 -16.38
CA LEU A 288 -1.97 -20.51 -15.50
C LEU A 288 -1.30 -19.21 -15.03
N ILE A 289 -1.94 -18.07 -15.29
CA ILE A 289 -1.52 -16.79 -14.75
C ILE A 289 -2.23 -16.53 -13.43
N GLN A 290 -1.44 -16.37 -12.39
CA GLN A 290 -1.89 -16.08 -11.04
C GLN A 290 -1.74 -14.60 -10.70
N MET A 291 -2.68 -14.07 -9.92
CA MET A 291 -2.60 -12.75 -9.34
C MET A 291 -2.80 -12.75 -7.83
N LEU A 292 -2.16 -11.80 -7.16
CA LEU A 292 -2.41 -11.51 -5.74
C LEU A 292 -3.49 -10.42 -5.63
N LEU A 293 -4.56 -10.71 -4.86
CA LEU A 293 -5.67 -9.81 -4.59
C LEU A 293 -5.81 -9.55 -3.08
N ARG A 294 -5.76 -8.30 -2.67
CA ARG A 294 -5.86 -7.87 -1.25
C ARG A 294 -7.31 -7.69 -0.83
N ALA A 295 -8.09 -8.77 -0.82
CA ALA A 295 -9.52 -8.74 -0.44
C ALA A 295 -10.24 -7.48 -0.97
N SER A 296 -10.96 -6.73 -0.13
CA SER A 296 -11.66 -5.50 -0.53
C SER A 296 -10.73 -4.32 -0.90
N ASN A 297 -9.43 -4.41 -0.62
CA ASN A 297 -8.46 -3.43 -1.12
C ASN A 297 -8.04 -3.70 -2.57
N ALA A 298 -8.46 -4.81 -3.17
CA ALA A 298 -8.08 -5.25 -4.51
C ALA A 298 -6.55 -5.16 -4.74
N VAL A 299 -6.09 -4.15 -5.48
CA VAL A 299 -4.64 -3.87 -5.70
C VAL A 299 -4.18 -2.57 -5.03
N GLY A 300 -5.05 -1.93 -4.25
CA GLY A 300 -4.80 -0.67 -3.53
C GLY A 300 -4.37 -0.86 -2.08
N TYR A 301 -4.39 0.23 -1.32
CA TYR A 301 -3.98 0.32 0.08
C TYR A 301 -5.10 0.74 1.03
N SER A 302 -6.32 0.88 0.50
CA SER A 302 -7.55 1.16 1.25
C SER A 302 -8.70 0.37 0.64
N ASN A 303 -9.75 0.18 1.40
CA ASN A 303 -10.93 -0.55 0.92
C ASN A 303 -11.62 0.21 -0.22
N TYR A 304 -11.94 -0.51 -1.26
CA TYR A 304 -12.80 -0.03 -2.33
C TYR A 304 -14.25 -0.50 -2.11
N PRO A 305 -15.24 0.23 -2.64
CA PRO A 305 -16.62 -0.23 -2.65
C PRO A 305 -16.76 -1.58 -3.38
N ASP A 306 -17.67 -2.43 -2.92
CA ASP A 306 -17.89 -3.80 -3.42
C ASP A 306 -18.08 -3.87 -4.94
N ASN A 307 -18.82 -2.93 -5.52
CA ASN A 307 -19.06 -2.88 -6.95
C ASN A 307 -17.77 -2.64 -7.76
N VAL A 308 -16.81 -1.90 -7.21
CA VAL A 308 -15.50 -1.66 -7.83
C VAL A 308 -14.67 -2.94 -7.79
N VAL A 309 -14.60 -3.61 -6.62
CA VAL A 309 -13.86 -4.87 -6.46
C VAL A 309 -14.44 -5.97 -7.35
N LYS A 310 -15.76 -6.11 -7.39
CA LYS A 310 -16.47 -7.05 -8.29
C LYS A 310 -16.08 -6.81 -9.75
N LYS A 311 -16.21 -5.56 -10.22
CA LYS A 311 -15.88 -5.22 -11.59
C LYS A 311 -14.40 -5.45 -11.91
N PHE A 312 -13.50 -5.17 -10.95
CA PHE A 312 -12.07 -5.42 -11.10
C PHE A 312 -11.76 -6.90 -11.29
N ILE A 313 -12.36 -7.79 -10.48
CA ILE A 313 -12.19 -9.25 -10.59
C ILE A 313 -12.72 -9.77 -11.93
N GLU A 314 -13.92 -9.35 -12.34
CA GLU A 314 -14.52 -9.71 -13.63
C GLU A 314 -13.60 -9.31 -14.80
N GLU A 315 -13.11 -8.07 -14.81
CA GLU A 315 -12.20 -7.57 -15.85
C GLU A 315 -10.86 -8.30 -15.86
N ALA A 316 -10.29 -8.59 -14.69
CA ALA A 316 -9.04 -9.34 -14.58
C ALA A 316 -9.18 -10.77 -15.11
N SER A 317 -10.28 -11.45 -14.79
CA SER A 317 -10.58 -12.79 -15.29
C SER A 317 -10.71 -12.84 -16.82
N GLN A 318 -11.37 -11.84 -17.41
CA GLN A 318 -11.54 -11.75 -18.87
C GLN A 318 -10.24 -11.40 -19.59
N LYS A 319 -9.32 -10.67 -18.93
CA LYS A 319 -8.06 -10.22 -19.52
C LYS A 319 -6.89 -11.18 -19.33
N GLY A 320 -7.09 -12.28 -18.63
CA GLY A 320 -6.10 -13.35 -18.64
C GLY A 320 -5.68 -13.92 -17.27
N VAL A 321 -6.25 -13.48 -16.18
CA VAL A 321 -6.04 -14.12 -14.87
C VAL A 321 -6.83 -15.42 -14.79
N ASP A 322 -6.16 -16.49 -14.37
CA ASP A 322 -6.76 -17.81 -14.16
C ASP A 322 -6.84 -18.19 -12.69
N VAL A 323 -5.92 -17.68 -11.86
CA VAL A 323 -5.85 -17.98 -10.42
C VAL A 323 -5.90 -16.68 -9.61
N PHE A 324 -6.89 -16.55 -8.74
CA PHE A 324 -7.04 -15.44 -7.80
C PHE A 324 -6.58 -15.87 -6.42
N ARG A 325 -5.39 -15.43 -6.00
CA ARG A 325 -4.90 -15.58 -4.62
C ARG A 325 -5.43 -14.42 -3.79
N ILE A 326 -6.41 -14.70 -2.94
CA ILE A 326 -7.12 -13.69 -2.16
C ILE A 326 -6.68 -13.79 -0.70
N PHE A 327 -6.22 -12.67 -0.13
CA PHE A 327 -5.82 -12.57 1.26
C PHE A 327 -6.27 -11.27 1.90
N ASP A 328 -6.37 -11.30 3.22
CA ASP A 328 -6.49 -10.13 4.08
C ASP A 328 -5.30 -10.07 5.03
N SER A 329 -4.68 -8.90 5.20
CA SER A 329 -3.46 -8.76 6.02
C SER A 329 -3.67 -9.01 7.51
N LEU A 330 -4.91 -8.94 7.98
CA LEU A 330 -5.32 -9.20 9.35
C LEU A 330 -5.98 -10.59 9.50
N ASN A 331 -6.00 -11.40 8.44
CA ASN A 331 -6.70 -12.67 8.37
C ASN A 331 -8.21 -12.56 8.67
N TRP A 332 -8.81 -11.41 8.30
CA TRP A 332 -10.23 -11.14 8.50
C TRP A 332 -11.04 -11.75 7.34
N VAL A 333 -11.54 -12.97 7.57
CA VAL A 333 -12.21 -13.77 6.53
C VAL A 333 -13.49 -13.10 6.02
N GLU A 334 -14.22 -12.35 6.88
CA GLU A 334 -15.40 -11.60 6.44
C GLU A 334 -15.09 -10.62 5.30
N ASN A 335 -13.93 -9.96 5.35
CA ASN A 335 -13.46 -9.05 4.31
C ASN A 335 -13.10 -9.79 3.00
N MET A 336 -12.83 -11.08 3.07
CA MET A 336 -12.48 -11.93 1.92
C MET A 336 -13.71 -12.54 1.23
N LYS A 337 -14.86 -12.65 1.90
CA LYS A 337 -16.05 -13.36 1.39
C LYS A 337 -16.52 -12.84 0.04
N MET A 338 -16.77 -11.55 -0.08
CA MET A 338 -17.26 -10.97 -1.32
C MET A 338 -16.29 -11.14 -2.50
N PRO A 339 -14.97 -10.86 -2.37
CA PRO A 339 -14.00 -11.17 -3.41
C PRO A 339 -13.93 -12.66 -3.79
N ILE A 340 -13.97 -13.57 -2.81
CA ILE A 340 -14.00 -15.02 -3.04
C ILE A 340 -15.23 -15.42 -3.84
N GLU A 341 -16.42 -15.03 -3.40
CA GLU A 341 -17.67 -15.32 -4.12
C GLU A 341 -17.66 -14.77 -5.55
N THR A 342 -17.12 -13.57 -5.74
CA THR A 342 -17.04 -12.97 -7.06
C THR A 342 -16.08 -13.72 -7.96
N ALA A 343 -14.90 -14.09 -7.46
CA ALA A 343 -13.92 -14.85 -8.23
C ALA A 343 -14.44 -16.24 -8.59
N LEU A 344 -15.09 -16.94 -7.67
CA LEU A 344 -15.75 -18.22 -7.94
C LEU A 344 -16.78 -18.13 -9.07
N LYS A 345 -17.59 -17.08 -9.10
CA LYS A 345 -18.60 -16.84 -10.18
C LYS A 345 -17.96 -16.64 -11.55
N THR A 346 -16.69 -16.26 -11.64
CA THR A 346 -15.98 -16.16 -12.93
C THR A 346 -15.55 -17.51 -13.48
N GLY A 347 -15.69 -18.61 -12.75
CA GLY A 347 -15.22 -19.94 -13.13
C GLY A 347 -13.70 -20.10 -13.05
N LYS A 348 -13.01 -19.16 -12.41
CA LYS A 348 -11.55 -19.19 -12.22
C LYS A 348 -11.17 -19.92 -10.94
N ILE A 349 -9.88 -20.30 -10.82
CA ILE A 349 -9.35 -20.93 -9.62
C ILE A 349 -9.22 -19.86 -8.52
N VAL A 350 -9.66 -20.18 -7.32
CA VAL A 350 -9.61 -19.30 -6.15
C VAL A 350 -8.75 -19.93 -5.06
N GLU A 351 -7.69 -19.23 -4.67
CA GLU A 351 -6.87 -19.55 -3.51
C GLU A 351 -7.28 -18.68 -2.33
N GLY A 352 -7.78 -19.29 -1.28
CA GLY A 352 -8.01 -18.64 0.01
C GLY A 352 -6.74 -18.64 0.85
N THR A 353 -6.30 -17.49 1.30
CA THR A 353 -4.95 -17.33 1.84
C THR A 353 -4.96 -16.73 3.23
N ILE A 354 -4.21 -17.32 4.15
CA ILE A 354 -3.99 -16.84 5.52
C ILE A 354 -2.53 -16.42 5.70
N CYS A 355 -2.32 -15.21 6.19
CA CYS A 355 -1.00 -14.72 6.54
C CYS A 355 -0.47 -15.43 7.79
N TYR A 356 0.79 -15.89 7.71
CA TYR A 356 1.47 -16.51 8.83
C TYR A 356 2.23 -15.44 9.65
N THR A 357 2.11 -15.55 10.97
CA THR A 357 2.85 -14.75 11.95
C THR A 357 3.06 -15.58 13.23
N GLY A 358 3.93 -15.14 14.12
CA GLY A 358 4.29 -15.91 15.32
C GLY A 358 5.09 -17.17 15.03
N ASP A 359 5.16 -18.07 15.99
CA ASP A 359 5.87 -19.35 15.90
C ASP A 359 5.04 -20.48 16.51
N ILE A 360 4.45 -21.33 15.68
CA ILE A 360 3.64 -22.48 16.16
C ILE A 360 4.46 -23.53 16.93
N THR A 361 5.78 -23.39 17.00
CA THR A 361 6.67 -24.25 17.78
C THR A 361 7.03 -23.67 19.13
N ASP A 362 6.71 -22.38 19.38
CA ASP A 362 6.90 -21.75 20.68
C ASP A 362 5.76 -22.19 21.63
N PRO A 363 6.08 -22.83 22.77
CA PRO A 363 5.07 -23.23 23.74
C PRO A 363 4.36 -22.04 24.42
N ASN A 364 4.91 -20.83 24.32
CA ASN A 364 4.30 -19.61 24.85
C ASN A 364 3.40 -18.88 23.83
N GLU A 365 3.35 -19.33 22.59
CA GLU A 365 2.44 -18.76 21.59
C GLU A 365 0.99 -19.13 21.93
N THR A 366 0.18 -18.12 22.23
CA THR A 366 -1.21 -18.30 22.68
C THR A 366 -2.24 -17.93 21.64
N LYS A 367 -1.89 -17.12 20.66
CA LYS A 367 -2.82 -16.58 19.64
C LYS A 367 -2.67 -17.29 18.30
N TYR A 368 -1.47 -17.33 17.75
CA TYR A 368 -1.19 -17.87 16.41
C TYR A 368 -0.74 -19.32 16.48
N THR A 369 -1.56 -20.13 17.16
CA THR A 369 -1.31 -21.55 17.39
C THR A 369 -1.58 -22.38 16.12
N LEU A 370 -1.19 -23.66 16.15
CA LEU A 370 -1.53 -24.60 15.08
C LEU A 370 -3.04 -24.66 14.84
N ASP A 371 -3.83 -24.73 15.93
CA ASP A 371 -5.28 -24.79 15.89
C ASP A 371 -5.90 -23.53 15.26
N TYR A 372 -5.29 -22.35 15.47
CA TYR A 372 -5.71 -21.12 14.80
C TYR A 372 -5.65 -21.26 13.28
N TYR A 373 -4.52 -21.77 12.74
CA TYR A 373 -4.35 -21.94 11.30
C TYR A 373 -5.27 -22.99 10.71
N VAL A 374 -5.43 -24.12 11.39
CA VAL A 374 -6.37 -25.19 10.98
C VAL A 374 -7.81 -24.67 10.96
N LYS A 375 -8.23 -23.93 11.99
CA LYS A 375 -9.57 -23.32 12.05
C LYS A 375 -9.80 -22.35 10.90
N LYS A 376 -8.83 -21.48 10.63
CA LYS A 376 -8.92 -20.52 9.52
C LYS A 376 -8.93 -21.20 8.15
N ALA A 377 -8.19 -22.28 7.99
CA ALA A 377 -8.19 -23.06 6.77
C ALA A 377 -9.57 -23.70 6.50
N LYS A 378 -10.18 -24.31 7.51
CA LYS A 378 -11.55 -24.85 7.42
C LYS A 378 -12.60 -23.78 7.14
N GLU A 379 -12.44 -22.59 7.74
CA GLU A 379 -13.31 -21.46 7.48
C GLU A 379 -13.27 -21.07 5.99
N LEU A 380 -12.06 -20.97 5.40
CA LEU A 380 -11.91 -20.68 3.97
C LEU A 380 -12.38 -21.82 3.07
N GLU A 381 -12.08 -23.07 3.40
CA GLU A 381 -12.60 -24.24 2.66
C GLU A 381 -14.13 -24.23 2.61
N SER A 382 -14.79 -23.87 3.70
CA SER A 382 -16.25 -23.76 3.78
C SER A 382 -16.84 -22.68 2.86
N LEU A 383 -16.05 -21.69 2.45
CA LEU A 383 -16.44 -20.68 1.46
C LEU A 383 -16.31 -21.17 0.01
N GLY A 384 -15.83 -22.40 -0.20
CA GLY A 384 -15.70 -23.02 -1.51
C GLY A 384 -14.43 -22.61 -2.27
N VAL A 385 -13.38 -22.16 -1.59
CA VAL A 385 -12.09 -21.93 -2.25
C VAL A 385 -11.53 -23.24 -2.79
N HIS A 386 -10.80 -23.18 -3.89
CA HIS A 386 -10.27 -24.37 -4.54
C HIS A 386 -8.94 -24.84 -3.95
N ILE A 387 -8.15 -23.91 -3.41
CA ILE A 387 -6.83 -24.14 -2.84
C ILE A 387 -6.71 -23.32 -1.56
N PHE A 388 -6.10 -23.90 -0.53
CA PHE A 388 -5.73 -23.16 0.69
C PHE A 388 -4.24 -22.79 0.64
N THR A 389 -3.90 -21.56 0.99
CA THR A 389 -2.52 -21.06 0.97
C THR A 389 -2.12 -20.49 2.33
N ILE A 390 -0.99 -20.93 2.87
CA ILE A 390 -0.27 -20.22 3.94
C ILE A 390 0.68 -19.21 3.29
N LYS A 391 0.54 -17.95 3.69
CA LYS A 391 1.37 -16.85 3.20
C LYS A 391 2.29 -16.32 4.29
N ASP A 392 3.52 -16.74 4.24
CA ASP A 392 4.59 -16.26 5.11
C ASP A 392 5.37 -15.14 4.42
N MET A 393 5.00 -13.90 4.73
CA MET A 393 5.55 -12.69 4.08
C MET A 393 6.95 -12.32 4.59
N ALA A 394 7.40 -12.90 5.69
CA ALA A 394 8.66 -12.52 6.34
C ALA A 394 9.69 -13.65 6.40
N GLY A 395 9.31 -14.89 6.05
CA GLY A 395 10.18 -16.06 6.22
C GLY A 395 10.22 -16.57 7.66
N LEU A 396 9.08 -16.49 8.36
CA LEU A 396 8.94 -16.90 9.78
C LEU A 396 8.75 -18.40 9.94
N VAL A 397 8.18 -19.06 8.94
CA VAL A 397 7.92 -20.51 8.99
C VAL A 397 9.24 -21.28 8.98
N LYS A 398 9.62 -21.79 10.16
CA LYS A 398 10.80 -22.64 10.31
C LYS A 398 10.58 -24.00 9.67
N PRO A 399 11.64 -24.71 9.23
CA PRO A 399 11.49 -26.01 8.54
C PRO A 399 10.63 -27.05 9.30
N TYR A 400 10.85 -27.22 10.59
CA TYR A 400 10.07 -28.15 11.41
C TYR A 400 8.64 -27.64 11.71
N ALA A 401 8.47 -26.31 11.80
CA ALA A 401 7.15 -25.70 11.88
C ALA A 401 6.34 -25.97 10.60
N ALA A 402 6.97 -25.85 9.42
CA ALA A 402 6.36 -26.17 8.15
C ALA A 402 5.88 -27.63 8.10
N LYS A 403 6.73 -28.58 8.50
CA LYS A 403 6.34 -30.00 8.55
C LYS A 403 5.10 -30.21 9.43
N LYS A 404 5.11 -29.66 10.65
CA LYS A 404 4.00 -29.75 11.61
C LYS A 404 2.72 -29.13 11.07
N LEU A 405 2.81 -27.91 10.49
CA LEU A 405 1.68 -27.17 9.96
C LEU A 405 1.04 -27.88 8.76
N ILE A 406 1.88 -28.26 7.78
CA ILE A 406 1.39 -28.92 6.56
C ILE A 406 0.79 -30.28 6.86
N SER A 407 1.41 -31.10 7.74
CA SER A 407 0.80 -32.37 8.16
C SER A 407 -0.61 -32.17 8.72
N ALA A 408 -0.79 -31.23 9.64
CA ALA A 408 -2.10 -30.97 10.23
C ALA A 408 -3.12 -30.45 9.21
N LEU A 409 -2.69 -29.57 8.29
CA LEU A 409 -3.57 -29.07 7.23
C LEU A 409 -3.99 -30.18 6.24
N LYS A 410 -3.07 -31.08 5.89
CA LYS A 410 -3.37 -32.22 4.99
C LYS A 410 -4.29 -33.28 5.63
N GLU A 411 -4.28 -33.41 6.95
CA GLU A 411 -5.21 -34.28 7.69
C GLU A 411 -6.62 -33.69 7.74
N GLU A 412 -6.76 -32.37 7.74
CA GLU A 412 -8.01 -31.66 8.03
C GLU A 412 -8.73 -31.08 6.80
N LEU A 413 -8.03 -30.89 5.67
CA LEU A 413 -8.56 -30.27 4.46
C LEU A 413 -8.72 -31.29 3.33
N ASN A 414 -9.77 -31.09 2.51
CA ASN A 414 -10.06 -31.87 1.29
C ASN A 414 -9.71 -31.09 0.01
N ILE A 415 -8.92 -30.05 0.12
CA ILE A 415 -8.44 -29.21 -0.99
C ILE A 415 -6.91 -29.13 -0.97
N PRO A 416 -6.24 -28.86 -2.09
CA PRO A 416 -4.80 -28.70 -2.14
C PRO A 416 -4.31 -27.59 -1.23
N VAL A 417 -3.11 -27.78 -0.66
CA VAL A 417 -2.43 -26.84 0.22
C VAL A 417 -1.22 -26.27 -0.49
N ASN A 418 -1.10 -24.94 -0.50
CA ASN A 418 0.05 -24.21 -1.00
C ASN A 418 0.81 -23.53 0.14
N LEU A 419 2.13 -23.47 0.05
CA LEU A 419 3.00 -22.71 0.95
C LEU A 419 3.77 -21.64 0.16
N HIS A 420 3.49 -20.39 0.51
CA HIS A 420 4.23 -19.21 0.08
C HIS A 420 5.11 -18.73 1.24
N THR A 421 6.41 -18.63 1.04
CA THR A 421 7.33 -18.08 2.04
C THR A 421 8.40 -17.21 1.39
N HIS A 422 9.02 -16.36 2.19
CA HIS A 422 10.20 -15.57 1.81
C HIS A 422 11.49 -16.19 2.37
N ASP A 423 12.61 -15.89 1.75
CA ASP A 423 13.90 -16.50 2.10
C ASP A 423 14.84 -15.52 2.82
N SER A 424 14.28 -14.57 3.53
CA SER A 424 15.06 -13.55 4.26
C SER A 424 15.93 -14.14 5.37
N THR A 425 15.54 -15.31 5.88
CA THR A 425 16.31 -16.04 6.92
C THR A 425 17.31 -17.05 6.35
N GLY A 426 17.26 -17.33 5.05
CA GLY A 426 18.05 -18.37 4.39
C GLY A 426 17.54 -19.79 4.60
N ASN A 427 16.36 -19.96 5.22
CA ASN A 427 15.77 -21.27 5.49
C ASN A 427 14.72 -21.68 4.44
N GLY A 428 14.46 -20.85 3.44
CA GLY A 428 13.32 -21.01 2.53
C GLY A 428 13.28 -22.37 1.84
N VAL A 429 14.38 -22.79 1.22
CA VAL A 429 14.46 -24.11 0.55
C VAL A 429 14.30 -25.25 1.56
N SER A 430 14.93 -25.17 2.73
CA SER A 430 14.80 -26.17 3.79
C SER A 430 13.35 -26.26 4.30
N THR A 431 12.68 -25.11 4.44
CA THR A 431 11.26 -25.03 4.83
C THR A 431 10.37 -25.74 3.81
N LEU A 432 10.58 -25.49 2.51
CA LEU A 432 9.81 -26.13 1.45
C LEU A 432 10.11 -27.63 1.32
N LEU A 433 11.35 -28.07 1.55
CA LEU A 433 11.68 -29.50 1.60
C LEU A 433 10.93 -30.21 2.72
N MET A 434 10.93 -29.66 3.93
CA MET A 434 10.20 -30.24 5.08
C MET A 434 8.68 -30.21 4.87
N ALA A 435 8.16 -29.16 4.24
CA ALA A 435 6.76 -29.09 3.85
C ALA A 435 6.40 -30.14 2.77
N SER A 436 7.27 -30.33 1.79
CA SER A 436 7.12 -31.35 0.75
C SER A 436 7.04 -32.76 1.32
N GLU A 437 7.91 -33.10 2.30
CA GLU A 437 7.85 -34.38 3.03
C GLU A 437 6.54 -34.57 3.81
N ALA A 438 5.92 -33.47 4.25
CA ALA A 438 4.63 -33.48 4.93
C ALA A 438 3.41 -33.56 3.99
N GLY A 439 3.65 -33.68 2.67
CA GLY A 439 2.59 -33.81 1.67
C GLY A 439 2.08 -32.49 1.09
N LEU A 440 2.87 -31.40 1.15
CA LEU A 440 2.52 -30.13 0.49
C LEU A 440 2.25 -30.34 -1.00
N ASP A 441 1.17 -29.76 -1.52
CA ASP A 441 0.80 -29.94 -2.93
C ASP A 441 1.50 -28.92 -3.84
N ILE A 442 1.59 -27.67 -3.42
CA ILE A 442 2.13 -26.57 -4.22
C ILE A 442 3.12 -25.76 -3.37
N ALA A 443 4.23 -25.35 -3.96
CA ALA A 443 5.22 -24.46 -3.34
C ALA A 443 5.50 -23.23 -4.21
N ASP A 444 5.59 -22.07 -3.59
CA ASP A 444 5.97 -20.84 -4.26
C ASP A 444 7.50 -20.66 -4.26
N CYS A 445 8.06 -20.48 -5.44
CA CYS A 445 9.50 -20.28 -5.65
C CYS A 445 9.77 -19.20 -6.67
N ALA A 446 11.00 -18.69 -6.69
CA ALA A 446 11.49 -17.80 -7.73
C ALA A 446 12.72 -18.39 -8.43
N ILE A 447 12.91 -18.03 -9.70
CA ILE A 447 14.10 -18.39 -10.48
C ILE A 447 15.37 -17.92 -9.75
N GLY A 448 16.43 -18.72 -9.80
CA GLY A 448 17.64 -18.57 -8.99
C GLY A 448 18.19 -17.16 -8.89
N SER A 449 18.37 -16.44 -10.00
CA SER A 449 18.86 -15.05 -9.99
C SER A 449 17.86 -14.02 -9.42
N MET A 450 16.62 -14.41 -9.24
CA MET A 450 15.53 -13.59 -8.68
C MET A 450 15.02 -14.10 -7.32
N SER A 451 15.71 -15.06 -6.75
CA SER A 451 15.34 -15.70 -5.47
C SER A 451 16.16 -15.18 -4.30
N SER A 452 15.83 -15.69 -3.11
CA SER A 452 16.53 -15.47 -1.84
C SER A 452 16.47 -14.02 -1.29
N MET A 453 17.08 -13.77 -0.16
CA MET A 453 17.02 -12.52 0.60
C MET A 453 15.57 -12.09 0.86
N THR A 454 15.16 -10.92 0.37
CA THR A 454 13.78 -10.46 0.52
C THR A 454 12.78 -11.16 -0.42
N SER A 455 13.26 -12.00 -1.33
CA SER A 455 12.43 -12.75 -2.28
C SER A 455 12.01 -14.13 -1.78
N ASN A 456 11.40 -14.91 -2.66
CA ASN A 456 10.98 -16.28 -2.39
C ASN A 456 12.15 -17.26 -2.48
N PRO A 457 12.01 -18.50 -1.99
CA PRO A 457 13.04 -19.54 -2.08
C PRO A 457 13.47 -19.84 -3.51
N CYS A 458 14.71 -20.28 -3.65
CA CYS A 458 15.31 -20.59 -4.93
C CYS A 458 14.67 -21.83 -5.59
N MET A 459 13.99 -21.64 -6.72
CA MET A 459 13.38 -22.71 -7.50
C MET A 459 14.42 -23.70 -8.01
N ASN A 460 15.52 -23.22 -8.58
CA ASN A 460 16.57 -24.09 -9.10
C ASN A 460 17.13 -25.03 -8.03
N SER A 461 17.35 -24.53 -6.81
CA SER A 461 17.84 -25.33 -5.70
C SER A 461 16.83 -26.37 -5.21
N LEU A 462 15.55 -25.98 -5.12
CA LEU A 462 14.49 -26.89 -4.69
C LEU A 462 14.27 -28.01 -5.70
N VAL A 463 14.23 -27.69 -6.99
CA VAL A 463 14.06 -28.66 -8.08
C VAL A 463 15.19 -29.68 -8.08
N GLU A 464 16.44 -29.23 -7.99
CA GLU A 464 17.60 -30.14 -7.91
C GLU A 464 17.59 -31.00 -6.63
N ALA A 465 17.15 -30.44 -5.50
CA ALA A 465 17.08 -31.18 -4.24
C ALA A 465 16.00 -32.30 -4.26
N LEU A 466 14.93 -32.11 -5.01
CA LEU A 466 13.84 -33.09 -5.13
C LEU A 466 14.01 -34.08 -6.29
N LYS A 467 14.98 -33.83 -7.18
CA LYS A 467 15.23 -34.66 -8.38
C LYS A 467 15.47 -36.13 -8.03
N GLY A 468 14.73 -37.00 -8.68
CA GLY A 468 14.81 -38.43 -8.46
C GLY A 468 14.16 -38.96 -7.19
N THR A 469 13.42 -38.10 -6.44
CA THR A 469 12.58 -38.51 -5.31
C THR A 469 11.14 -38.71 -5.76
N GLU A 470 10.27 -39.21 -4.88
CA GLU A 470 8.82 -39.28 -5.16
C GLU A 470 8.17 -37.90 -5.32
N ARG A 471 8.85 -36.85 -4.86
CA ARG A 471 8.39 -35.46 -4.91
C ARG A 471 9.03 -34.66 -6.05
N ASP A 472 9.74 -35.33 -6.96
CA ASP A 472 10.38 -34.70 -8.13
C ASP A 472 9.36 -33.85 -8.89
N THR A 473 9.68 -32.57 -9.08
CA THR A 473 8.77 -31.58 -9.67
C THR A 473 8.50 -31.78 -11.15
N GLY A 474 9.33 -32.55 -11.85
CA GLY A 474 9.30 -32.73 -13.29
C GLY A 474 9.73 -31.48 -14.10
N LEU A 475 10.27 -30.47 -13.44
CA LEU A 475 10.86 -29.31 -14.12
C LEU A 475 12.33 -29.62 -14.53
N ASN A 476 12.73 -29.08 -15.67
CA ASN A 476 14.08 -29.29 -16.20
C ASN A 476 15.06 -28.25 -15.63
N PRO A 477 16.13 -28.66 -14.88
CA PRO A 477 17.08 -27.72 -14.30
C PRO A 477 17.86 -26.88 -15.34
N ASP A 478 18.13 -27.42 -16.55
CA ASP A 478 18.83 -26.68 -17.60
C ASP A 478 17.96 -25.54 -18.15
N GLU A 479 16.66 -25.79 -18.33
CA GLU A 479 15.68 -24.79 -18.75
C GLU A 479 15.51 -23.68 -17.68
N LEU A 480 15.48 -24.06 -16.40
CA LEU A 480 15.48 -23.09 -15.29
C LEU A 480 16.76 -22.25 -15.24
N THR A 481 17.88 -22.85 -15.62
CA THR A 481 19.19 -22.16 -15.71
C THR A 481 19.16 -21.11 -16.83
N GLU A 482 18.58 -21.40 -17.98
CA GLU A 482 18.39 -20.43 -19.07
C GLU A 482 17.58 -19.21 -18.62
N LEU A 483 16.47 -19.43 -17.92
CA LEU A 483 15.68 -18.33 -17.35
C LEU A 483 16.49 -17.55 -16.31
N SER A 484 17.23 -18.24 -15.45
CA SER A 484 18.07 -17.62 -14.43
C SER A 484 19.15 -16.73 -15.05
N GLN A 485 19.79 -17.17 -16.12
CA GLN A 485 20.80 -16.38 -16.85
C GLN A 485 20.17 -15.11 -17.48
N TYR A 486 18.96 -15.21 -18.03
CA TYR A 486 18.25 -14.04 -18.55
C TYR A 486 18.03 -13.00 -17.46
N TYR A 487 17.45 -13.40 -16.34
CA TYR A 487 17.17 -12.48 -15.24
C TYR A 487 18.46 -11.97 -14.56
N ALA A 488 19.54 -12.76 -14.52
CA ALA A 488 20.84 -12.31 -14.02
C ALA A 488 21.40 -11.13 -14.84
N ARG A 489 21.19 -11.12 -16.16
CA ARG A 489 21.59 -9.99 -17.03
C ARG A 489 20.69 -8.77 -16.88
N ILE A 490 19.43 -8.97 -16.53
CA ILE A 490 18.45 -7.88 -16.38
C ILE A 490 18.49 -7.25 -14.99
N ARG A 491 18.69 -8.03 -13.95
CA ARG A 491 18.69 -7.59 -12.55
C ARG A 491 19.58 -6.38 -12.26
N PRO A 492 20.83 -6.29 -12.79
CA PRO A 492 21.70 -5.13 -12.58
C PRO A 492 21.12 -3.80 -13.06
N ILE A 493 20.22 -3.81 -14.06
CA ILE A 493 19.52 -2.61 -14.56
C ILE A 493 18.66 -1.99 -13.43
N TYR A 494 18.17 -2.83 -12.52
CA TYR A 494 17.27 -2.46 -11.43
C TYR A 494 17.96 -2.38 -10.07
N LYS A 495 19.28 -2.57 -9.99
CA LYS A 495 20.06 -2.62 -8.75
C LYS A 495 19.82 -1.42 -7.81
N GLN A 496 19.60 -0.22 -8.37
CA GLN A 496 19.32 0.99 -7.60
C GLN A 496 18.02 0.90 -6.75
N PHE A 497 17.15 -0.06 -7.04
CA PHE A 497 15.90 -0.30 -6.32
C PHE A 497 15.97 -1.48 -5.35
N GLU A 498 17.09 -2.17 -5.28
CA GLU A 498 17.29 -3.28 -4.37
C GLU A 498 17.43 -2.82 -2.92
N SER A 499 16.99 -3.68 -2.00
CA SER A 499 16.97 -3.41 -0.57
C SER A 499 18.35 -3.27 0.08
N GLY A 500 19.40 -3.76 -0.59
CA GLY A 500 20.76 -3.82 -0.05
C GLY A 500 20.96 -4.89 1.02
N MET A 501 20.07 -5.88 1.10
CA MET A 501 20.29 -7.06 1.95
C MET A 501 21.22 -8.02 1.21
N ASP A 502 22.46 -8.14 1.68
CA ASP A 502 23.51 -8.94 1.02
C ASP A 502 23.67 -10.34 1.62
N ALA A 503 23.02 -10.62 2.76
CA ALA A 503 23.07 -11.91 3.44
C ALA A 503 21.75 -12.20 4.17
N PRO A 504 21.39 -13.48 4.40
CA PRO A 504 20.26 -13.87 5.23
C PRO A 504 20.37 -13.30 6.66
N ASN A 505 19.24 -12.92 7.24
CA ASN A 505 19.20 -12.35 8.58
C ASN A 505 18.16 -13.04 9.47
N THR A 506 18.62 -13.71 10.52
CA THR A 506 17.75 -14.41 11.48
C THR A 506 17.10 -13.49 12.52
N GLU A 507 17.47 -12.20 12.59
CA GLU A 507 16.78 -11.21 13.42
C GLU A 507 15.29 -11.05 13.04
N ILE A 508 14.93 -11.47 11.84
CA ILE A 508 13.53 -11.51 11.38
C ILE A 508 12.66 -12.35 12.32
N TYR A 509 13.17 -13.44 12.87
CA TYR A 509 12.47 -14.21 13.90
C TYR A 509 12.23 -13.44 15.21
N LYS A 510 13.04 -12.41 15.47
CA LYS A 510 12.92 -11.57 16.66
C LYS A 510 11.97 -10.38 16.46
N TYR A 511 12.05 -9.71 15.29
CA TYR A 511 11.34 -8.45 15.04
C TYR A 511 10.13 -8.59 14.12
N GLU A 512 10.01 -9.70 13.41
CA GLU A 512 8.89 -10.05 12.50
C GLU A 512 8.62 -8.99 11.41
N ILE A 513 9.68 -8.28 10.97
CA ILE A 513 9.58 -7.25 9.94
C ILE A 513 9.69 -7.91 8.56
N PRO A 514 8.65 -7.86 7.69
CA PRO A 514 8.73 -8.39 6.34
C PRO A 514 9.85 -7.73 5.53
N GLY A 515 10.53 -8.51 4.66
CA GLY A 515 11.72 -8.05 3.94
C GLY A 515 11.54 -6.75 3.15
N GLY A 516 10.40 -6.59 2.45
CA GLY A 516 10.08 -5.35 1.75
C GLY A 516 9.83 -4.16 2.67
N GLN A 517 9.28 -4.40 3.87
CA GLN A 517 9.08 -3.35 4.88
C GLN A 517 10.39 -2.99 5.57
N TYR A 518 11.24 -3.98 5.86
CA TYR A 518 12.59 -3.76 6.39
C TYR A 518 13.40 -2.81 5.52
N SER A 519 13.41 -3.07 4.21
CA SER A 519 14.12 -2.26 3.23
C SER A 519 13.60 -0.83 3.15
N ASN A 520 12.28 -0.67 3.15
CA ASN A 520 11.66 0.65 3.15
C ASN A 520 11.91 1.40 4.46
N LEU A 521 11.83 0.73 5.61
CA LEU A 521 12.10 1.30 6.91
C LEU A 521 13.56 1.78 7.02
N LEU A 522 14.51 0.95 6.60
CA LEU A 522 15.94 1.30 6.59
C LEU A 522 16.21 2.51 5.70
N ALA A 523 15.60 2.57 4.51
CA ALA A 523 15.75 3.72 3.62
C ALA A 523 15.19 5.00 4.26
N GLN A 524 14.01 4.94 4.84
CA GLN A 524 13.38 6.08 5.53
C GLN A 524 14.21 6.56 6.72
N VAL A 525 14.70 5.66 7.54
CA VAL A 525 15.54 5.96 8.71
C VAL A 525 16.85 6.63 8.29
N LYS A 526 17.48 6.15 7.20
CA LYS A 526 18.66 6.80 6.60
C LYS A 526 18.35 8.21 6.07
N GLU A 527 17.22 8.38 5.39
CA GLU A 527 16.78 9.70 4.91
C GLU A 527 16.48 10.68 6.06
N MET A 528 16.02 10.17 7.19
CA MET A 528 15.77 10.97 8.40
C MET A 528 17.04 11.29 9.19
N GLY A 529 18.20 10.72 8.83
CA GLY A 529 19.46 10.89 9.54
C GLY A 529 19.56 10.13 10.87
N ALA A 530 18.68 9.15 11.11
CA ALA A 530 18.58 8.35 12.33
C ALA A 530 19.11 6.91 12.12
N ALA A 531 20.08 6.72 11.23
CA ALA A 531 20.61 5.39 10.89
C ALA A 531 21.24 4.67 12.10
N GLU A 532 21.78 5.41 13.06
CA GLU A 532 22.39 4.86 14.27
C GLU A 532 21.34 4.28 15.24
N ASP A 533 20.10 4.78 15.19
CA ASP A 533 18.99 4.36 16.04
C ASP A 533 18.20 3.18 15.46
N PHE A 534 18.65 2.61 14.36
CA PHE A 534 17.87 1.61 13.59
C PHE A 534 17.56 0.35 14.42
N GLU A 535 18.45 -0.06 15.33
CA GLU A 535 18.21 -1.21 16.23
C GLU A 535 17.06 -0.94 17.20
N GLU A 536 17.00 0.26 17.78
CA GLU A 536 15.91 0.69 18.65
C GLU A 536 14.59 0.79 17.86
N ILE A 537 14.64 1.35 16.66
CA ILE A 537 13.48 1.49 15.77
C ILE A 537 12.89 0.12 15.41
N LYS A 538 13.71 -0.92 15.19
CA LYS A 538 13.23 -2.29 14.96
C LYS A 538 12.44 -2.83 16.18
N GLY A 539 12.92 -2.55 17.39
CA GLY A 539 12.23 -2.91 18.63
C GLY A 539 10.87 -2.21 18.75
N LEU A 540 10.84 -0.88 18.53
CA LEU A 540 9.62 -0.08 18.55
C LEU A 540 8.61 -0.51 17.47
N TYR A 541 9.09 -0.94 16.29
CA TYR A 541 8.23 -1.48 15.23
C TYR A 541 7.51 -2.76 15.69
N LYS A 542 8.23 -3.68 16.34
CA LYS A 542 7.64 -4.89 16.91
C LYS A 542 6.59 -4.55 17.96
N ASP A 543 6.90 -3.66 18.89
CA ASP A 543 5.99 -3.24 19.96
C ASP A 543 4.74 -2.55 19.40
N ALA A 544 4.90 -1.72 18.37
CA ALA A 544 3.79 -1.08 17.67
C ALA A 544 2.90 -2.12 16.95
N ASN A 545 3.48 -3.11 16.28
CA ASN A 545 2.73 -4.19 15.64
C ASN A 545 1.93 -5.00 16.66
N LEU A 546 2.54 -5.37 17.79
CA LEU A 546 1.85 -6.07 18.86
C LEU A 546 0.70 -5.23 19.44
N SER A 547 0.91 -3.93 19.60
CA SER A 547 -0.12 -2.99 20.06
C SER A 547 -1.27 -2.88 19.06
N LEU A 548 -0.98 -2.76 17.76
CA LEU A 548 -1.98 -2.67 16.70
C LEU A 548 -2.81 -3.95 16.55
N ILE A 549 -2.21 -5.12 16.75
CA ILE A 549 -2.90 -6.42 16.75
C ILE A 549 -3.98 -6.46 17.85
N HIS A 550 -3.74 -5.83 19.01
CA HIS A 550 -4.73 -5.73 20.09
C HIS A 550 -5.85 -4.71 19.80
N ILE A 551 -5.59 -3.71 18.97
CA ILE A 551 -6.55 -2.64 18.63
C ILE A 551 -7.45 -3.05 17.45
N SER A 552 -6.96 -3.87 16.54
CA SER A 552 -7.63 -4.19 15.27
C SER A 552 -8.51 -5.46 15.30
N GLU A 553 -8.78 -6.04 16.46
CA GLU A 553 -9.74 -7.14 16.52
C GLU A 553 -11.16 -6.66 16.20
N PRO A 554 -11.83 -7.29 15.20
CA PRO A 554 -13.12 -6.80 14.68
C PRO A 554 -14.27 -6.81 15.70
N THR A 555 -14.14 -7.51 16.81
CA THR A 555 -15.13 -7.58 17.88
C THR A 555 -15.33 -6.25 18.63
N ARG A 556 -14.44 -5.26 18.50
CA ARG A 556 -14.56 -3.95 19.14
C ARG A 556 -15.12 -2.85 18.24
N LEU A 557 -15.14 -3.04 16.93
CA LEU A 557 -15.70 -2.05 15.96
C LEU A 557 -17.23 -2.11 15.83
N LEU A 558 -17.89 -3.12 16.43
CA LEU A 558 -19.34 -3.24 16.44
C LEU A 558 -20.00 -2.63 17.71
N SER A 559 -19.21 -1.98 18.57
CA SER A 559 -19.69 -1.39 19.83
C SER A 559 -19.45 0.13 19.94
N ILE A 560 -19.26 0.82 18.80
CA ILE A 560 -19.26 2.30 18.75
C ILE A 560 -20.33 2.76 17.78
#